data_ff822b8d04c48504913c2d2e41223f9e
#
_entry.id   ff822b8d04c48504913c2d2e41223f9e
#
_cell.length_a   1.000
_cell.length_b   1.000
_cell.length_c   1.000
_cell.angle_alpha   90.00
_cell.angle_beta   90.00
_cell.angle_gamma   90.00
#
_symmetry.space_group_name_H-M   'P 1'
#
loop_
_entity.id
_entity.type
_entity.pdbx_description
1 polymer ?
#
loop_
_entity_poly.entity_id
_entity_poly.type
_entity_poly.pdbx_seq_one_letter_code
_entity_poly.pdbx_strand_id
1 'polypeptide(L)'
;MRVISPQLEAHFGSNMTTLATCWKIIRLDGEELGFTDHDQVLTVDGLDYDSIAGFTPTTVESKSNMSVDNLEVEGQTFPSKITESDLLAGMYDYAEIEIFTVNYEDLSQGKLVVKRGRLGEVTLNQQLFTAEVRGLTQHLSQTIGEVYSPSCRAVLGDARCKKSLAGFTITTTVTAVTSNQTFTASALTQAAGYFTGGEVEWTSGNNDGRRMEVKEFASGQLVLALPMGKSIQVGDGFKVIAGCDKTRETCRTKFSNILNFRGEPDVPGVDQLLMTAGTMDKGNRNG
;
A
#
# COMPACT_ATOMS: atom_id res chain seq x y z
N MET A 1 14.04 15.39 -18.87
CA MET A 1 15.41 15.30 -19.41
C MET A 1 16.22 14.46 -18.44
N ARG A 2 16.86 13.39 -18.89
CA ARG A 2 17.73 12.59 -18.02
C ARG A 2 18.99 13.40 -17.74
N VAL A 3 19.35 13.53 -16.48
CA VAL A 3 20.58 14.23 -16.07
C VAL A 3 21.68 13.20 -15.96
N ILE A 4 22.73 13.35 -16.74
CA ILE A 4 23.92 12.52 -16.73
C ILE A 4 25.14 13.42 -16.48
N SER A 5 26.13 12.95 -15.74
CA SER A 5 27.38 13.69 -15.55
C SER A 5 28.18 13.66 -16.83
N PRO A 6 28.95 14.72 -17.14
CA PRO A 6 29.81 14.74 -18.35
C PRO A 6 30.85 13.60 -18.40
N GLN A 7 31.32 13.16 -17.23
CA GLN A 7 32.27 12.05 -17.12
C GLN A 7 31.63 10.71 -17.49
N LEU A 8 30.46 10.44 -16.97
CA LEU A 8 29.71 9.21 -17.28
C LEU A 8 29.23 9.22 -18.74
N GLU A 9 28.84 10.39 -19.29
CA GLU A 9 28.48 10.53 -20.71
C GLU A 9 29.67 10.22 -21.62
N ALA A 10 30.86 10.72 -21.29
CA ALA A 10 32.10 10.42 -22.02
C ALA A 10 32.43 8.92 -21.95
N HIS A 11 32.20 8.28 -20.81
CA HIS A 11 32.40 6.84 -20.66
C HIS A 11 31.44 6.02 -21.54
N PHE A 12 30.15 6.40 -21.66
CA PHE A 12 29.22 5.77 -22.60
C PHE A 12 29.66 5.88 -24.07
N GLY A 13 30.39 6.94 -24.43
CA GLY A 13 30.94 7.13 -25.76
C GLY A 13 32.29 6.42 -26.03
N SER A 14 32.84 5.74 -25.03
CA SER A 14 34.11 5.01 -25.16
C SER A 14 33.94 3.66 -25.87
N ASN A 15 35.05 3.13 -26.44
CA ASN A 15 35.01 1.81 -27.10
C ASN A 15 34.88 0.64 -26.12
N MET A 16 35.22 0.83 -24.85
CA MET A 16 35.07 -0.15 -23.78
C MET A 16 34.35 0.51 -22.64
N THR A 17 33.24 -0.09 -22.21
CA THR A 17 32.44 0.41 -21.13
C THR A 17 32.44 -0.59 -19.97
N THR A 18 32.57 -0.07 -18.75
CA THR A 18 32.55 -0.83 -17.49
C THR A 18 31.27 -0.46 -16.71
N LEU A 19 30.14 -0.92 -17.24
CA LEU A 19 28.82 -0.54 -16.73
C LEU A 19 28.20 -1.66 -15.93
N ALA A 20 27.62 -1.31 -14.79
CA ALA A 20 26.77 -2.19 -14.00
C ALA A 20 25.39 -1.57 -13.82
N THR A 21 24.37 -2.42 -13.81
CA THR A 21 22.99 -2.03 -13.49
C THR A 21 22.73 -2.26 -12.02
N CYS A 22 22.14 -1.27 -11.37
CA CYS A 22 21.78 -1.33 -9.97
C CYS A 22 20.28 -1.11 -9.81
N TRP A 23 19.67 -1.82 -8.84
CA TRP A 23 18.28 -1.71 -8.46
C TRP A 23 18.21 -1.31 -6.98
N LYS A 24 17.61 -0.18 -6.70
CA LYS A 24 17.28 0.27 -5.35
C LYS A 24 15.80 0.05 -5.12
N ILE A 25 15.45 -0.69 -4.07
CA ILE A 25 14.07 -0.88 -3.60
C ILE A 25 13.92 -0.16 -2.28
N ILE A 26 12.88 0.67 -2.16
CA ILE A 26 12.54 1.39 -0.93
C ILE A 26 11.16 0.91 -0.51
N ARG A 27 11.09 0.18 0.59
CA ARG A 27 9.85 -0.33 1.16
C ARG A 27 9.06 0.80 1.84
N LEU A 28 7.75 0.58 2.04
CA LEU A 28 6.89 1.57 2.70
C LEU A 28 7.25 1.82 4.17
N ASP A 29 7.93 0.88 4.82
CA ASP A 29 8.48 1.02 6.19
C ASP A 29 9.81 1.77 6.24
N GLY A 30 10.34 2.18 5.09
CA GLY A 30 11.58 2.95 4.96
C GLY A 30 12.84 2.10 4.83
N GLU A 31 12.74 0.77 4.81
CA GLU A 31 13.89 -0.10 4.55
C GLU A 31 14.35 0.03 3.10
N GLU A 32 15.65 0.21 2.92
CA GLU A 32 16.28 0.34 1.61
C GLU A 32 17.11 -0.89 1.28
N LEU A 33 16.88 -1.47 0.11
CA LEU A 33 17.59 -2.64 -0.40
C LEU A 33 18.27 -2.30 -1.72
N GLY A 34 19.54 -2.69 -1.86
CA GLY A 34 20.35 -2.51 -3.07
C GLY A 34 20.75 -3.83 -3.69
N PHE A 35 20.64 -3.92 -5.03
CA PHE A 35 21.03 -5.08 -5.82
C PHE A 35 21.75 -4.66 -7.09
N THR A 36 22.70 -5.47 -7.58
CA THR A 36 23.46 -5.20 -8.80
C THR A 36 23.67 -6.47 -9.62
N ASP A 37 23.80 -6.32 -10.93
CA ASP A 37 24.22 -7.38 -11.86
C ASP A 37 25.75 -7.58 -11.90
N HIS A 38 26.51 -6.72 -11.20
CA HIS A 38 27.94 -6.87 -11.05
C HIS A 38 28.28 -8.05 -10.12
N ASP A 39 29.43 -8.70 -10.31
CA ASP A 39 29.88 -9.86 -9.54
C ASP A 39 30.38 -9.51 -8.11
N GLN A 40 30.60 -8.21 -7.83
CA GLN A 40 31.02 -7.70 -6.53
C GLN A 40 30.01 -6.69 -5.96
N VAL A 41 30.01 -6.53 -4.65
CA VAL A 41 29.21 -5.50 -3.98
C VAL A 41 29.67 -4.11 -4.40
N LEU A 42 28.72 -3.26 -4.79
CA LEU A 42 28.98 -1.87 -5.14
C LEU A 42 28.36 -0.96 -4.08
N THR A 43 29.12 0.00 -3.54
CA THR A 43 28.58 1.01 -2.61
C THR A 43 28.29 2.30 -3.37
N VAL A 44 27.00 2.63 -3.57
CA VAL A 44 26.58 3.85 -4.29
C VAL A 44 25.67 4.67 -3.37
N ASP A 45 25.94 5.97 -3.24
CA ASP A 45 25.20 6.90 -2.37
C ASP A 45 25.06 6.42 -0.90
N GLY A 46 26.03 5.63 -0.40
CA GLY A 46 26.04 5.12 0.97
C GLY A 46 25.18 3.86 1.21
N LEU A 47 24.61 3.27 0.16
CA LEU A 47 23.91 2.00 0.20
C LEU A 47 24.76 0.92 -0.51
N ASP A 48 24.82 -0.26 0.07
CA ASP A 48 25.49 -1.42 -0.52
C ASP A 48 24.53 -2.17 -1.44
N TYR A 49 24.97 -2.35 -2.68
CA TYR A 49 24.28 -3.10 -3.72
C TYR A 49 24.88 -4.48 -3.83
N ASP A 50 24.15 -5.48 -3.35
CA ASP A 50 24.63 -6.85 -3.37
C ASP A 50 24.60 -7.44 -4.77
N SER A 51 25.65 -8.20 -5.08
CA SER A 51 25.70 -9.04 -6.27
C SER A 51 24.67 -10.15 -6.20
N ILE A 52 23.72 -10.16 -7.14
CA ILE A 52 22.71 -11.21 -7.22
C ILE A 52 22.84 -11.92 -8.58
N ALA A 53 23.29 -13.17 -8.54
CA ALA A 53 23.18 -14.06 -9.68
C ALA A 53 21.69 -14.36 -9.94
N GLY A 54 21.16 -13.91 -11.09
CA GLY A 54 19.79 -14.22 -11.51
C GLY A 54 18.80 -13.04 -11.54
N PHE A 55 19.25 -11.82 -11.26
CA PHE A 55 18.44 -10.63 -11.57
C PHE A 55 18.58 -10.31 -13.05
N THR A 56 17.62 -10.73 -13.85
CA THR A 56 17.60 -10.43 -15.28
C THR A 56 16.47 -9.46 -15.55
N PRO A 57 16.77 -8.18 -15.85
CA PRO A 57 15.74 -7.29 -16.32
C PRO A 57 15.25 -7.76 -17.67
N THR A 58 13.94 -7.91 -17.83
CA THR A 58 13.36 -7.97 -19.18
C THR A 58 13.68 -6.67 -19.91
N THR A 59 13.68 -6.69 -21.24
CA THR A 59 14.01 -5.51 -22.06
C THR A 59 13.20 -4.30 -21.59
N VAL A 60 13.88 -3.22 -21.19
CA VAL A 60 13.23 -1.96 -20.82
C VAL A 60 12.69 -1.32 -22.11
N GLU A 61 11.44 -1.55 -22.44
CA GLU A 61 10.76 -0.82 -23.51
C GLU A 61 10.18 0.49 -22.94
N SER A 62 10.55 1.60 -23.53
CA SER A 62 9.95 2.90 -23.26
C SER A 62 9.15 3.33 -24.49
N LYS A 63 7.82 3.36 -24.37
CA LYS A 63 6.94 3.81 -25.45
C LYS A 63 6.59 5.29 -25.26
N SER A 64 6.59 6.05 -26.37
CA SER A 64 6.29 7.49 -26.35
C SER A 64 4.79 7.81 -26.16
N ASN A 65 3.92 6.82 -26.17
CA ASN A 65 2.50 6.95 -25.87
C ASN A 65 2.26 6.82 -24.35
N MET A 66 1.21 7.43 -23.83
CA MET A 66 0.81 7.37 -22.40
C MET A 66 0.36 5.97 -21.95
N SER A 67 0.76 4.89 -22.62
CA SER A 67 0.52 3.54 -22.15
C SER A 67 1.38 3.26 -20.91
N VAL A 68 0.86 2.47 -19.99
CA VAL A 68 1.61 2.05 -18.79
C VAL A 68 2.76 1.18 -19.27
N ASP A 69 3.99 1.66 -19.07
CA ASP A 69 5.20 0.87 -19.35
C ASP A 69 5.38 -0.10 -18.17
N ASN A 70 4.96 -1.34 -18.36
CA ASN A 70 5.20 -2.41 -17.41
C ASN A 70 6.55 -3.04 -17.72
N LEU A 71 7.38 -3.18 -16.71
CA LEU A 71 8.62 -3.94 -16.73
C LEU A 71 8.46 -5.08 -15.74
N GLU A 72 8.78 -6.29 -16.15
CA GLU A 72 8.89 -7.41 -15.24
C GLU A 72 10.34 -7.54 -14.77
N VAL A 73 10.51 -7.71 -13.48
CA VAL A 73 11.79 -7.98 -12.84
C VAL A 73 11.71 -9.37 -12.25
N GLU A 74 12.53 -10.27 -12.74
CA GLU A 74 12.69 -11.61 -12.18
C GLU A 74 13.87 -11.63 -11.23
N GLY A 75 13.71 -12.26 -10.09
CA GLY A 75 14.77 -12.40 -9.09
C GLY A 75 14.61 -13.66 -8.25
N GLN A 76 15.68 -14.04 -7.57
CA GLN A 76 15.63 -15.12 -6.60
C GLN A 76 15.34 -14.58 -5.20
N THR A 77 14.64 -15.37 -4.38
CA THR A 77 14.49 -15.07 -2.96
C THR A 77 15.84 -15.31 -2.25
N PHE A 78 16.27 -14.33 -1.48
CA PHE A 78 17.48 -14.44 -0.66
C PHE A 78 17.09 -14.46 0.80
N PRO A 79 17.47 -15.52 1.55
CA PRO A 79 17.12 -15.64 2.96
C PRO A 79 17.58 -14.48 3.83
N SER A 80 18.59 -13.71 3.36
CA SER A 80 19.18 -12.59 4.10
C SER A 80 18.52 -11.22 3.81
N LYS A 81 17.82 -11.05 2.67
CA LYS A 81 17.28 -9.72 2.28
C LYS A 81 15.84 -9.77 1.77
N ILE A 82 15.51 -10.71 0.88
CA ILE A 82 14.15 -10.89 0.36
C ILE A 82 13.66 -12.27 0.79
N THR A 83 12.92 -12.33 1.88
CA THR A 83 12.39 -13.58 2.38
C THR A 83 11.02 -13.88 1.76
N GLU A 84 10.73 -15.16 1.58
CA GLU A 84 9.39 -15.62 1.16
C GLU A 84 8.30 -15.10 2.12
N SER A 85 8.59 -15.13 3.43
CA SER A 85 7.67 -14.63 4.45
C SER A 85 7.35 -13.15 4.27
N ASP A 86 8.33 -12.31 3.88
CA ASP A 86 8.11 -10.88 3.68
C ASP A 86 7.36 -10.60 2.37
N LEU A 87 7.62 -11.40 1.32
CA LEU A 87 6.86 -11.32 0.07
C LEU A 87 5.38 -11.70 0.30
N LEU A 88 5.12 -12.83 0.94
CA LEU A 88 3.77 -13.28 1.27
C LEU A 88 3.06 -12.32 2.26
N ALA A 89 3.83 -11.65 3.10
CA ALA A 89 3.32 -10.63 3.99
C ALA A 89 3.03 -9.28 3.31
N GLY A 90 3.28 -9.14 2.00
CA GLY A 90 3.07 -7.90 1.25
C GLY A 90 4.01 -6.75 1.67
N MET A 91 5.23 -7.06 2.19
CA MET A 91 6.18 -6.01 2.61
C MET A 91 6.70 -5.19 1.43
N TYR A 92 6.65 -5.75 0.25
CA TYR A 92 7.12 -5.14 -0.99
C TYR A 92 6.01 -4.50 -1.82
N ASP A 93 4.74 -4.59 -1.37
CA ASP A 93 3.62 -4.00 -2.07
C ASP A 93 3.78 -2.48 -2.16
N TYR A 94 3.68 -1.96 -3.38
CA TYR A 94 3.88 -0.53 -3.68
C TYR A 94 5.26 0.05 -3.30
N ALA A 95 6.28 -0.80 -3.00
CA ALA A 95 7.63 -0.34 -2.77
C ALA A 95 8.14 0.46 -3.97
N GLU A 96 8.90 1.52 -3.72
CA GLU A 96 9.51 2.30 -4.80
C GLU A 96 10.73 1.57 -5.34
N ILE A 97 10.89 1.58 -6.65
CA ILE A 97 12.06 1.02 -7.33
C ILE A 97 12.74 2.08 -8.20
N GLU A 98 14.06 2.17 -8.07
CA GLU A 98 14.92 2.97 -8.93
C GLU A 98 15.92 2.04 -9.61
N ILE A 99 15.91 2.02 -10.93
CA ILE A 99 16.86 1.27 -11.77
C ILE A 99 17.82 2.27 -12.39
N PHE A 100 19.11 2.08 -12.20
CA PHE A 100 20.12 2.98 -12.71
C PHE A 100 21.40 2.24 -13.12
N THR A 101 22.20 2.88 -13.95
CA THR A 101 23.48 2.36 -14.42
C THR A 101 24.62 3.21 -13.87
N VAL A 102 25.69 2.57 -13.47
CA VAL A 102 26.94 3.19 -12.98
C VAL A 102 28.14 2.62 -13.70
N ASN A 103 29.24 3.37 -13.68
CA ASN A 103 30.55 2.82 -14.02
C ASN A 103 31.13 2.15 -12.78
N TYR A 104 31.25 0.80 -12.76
CA TYR A 104 31.70 0.05 -11.60
C TYR A 104 33.19 0.25 -11.28
N GLU A 105 34.03 0.68 -12.26
CA GLU A 105 35.43 1.01 -12.02
C GLU A 105 35.62 2.39 -11.38
N ASP A 106 34.65 3.32 -11.61
CA ASP A 106 34.70 4.68 -11.07
C ASP A 106 33.32 5.19 -10.72
N LEU A 107 32.86 4.85 -9.53
CA LEU A 107 31.54 5.24 -9.00
C LEU A 107 31.41 6.75 -8.78
N SER A 108 32.54 7.51 -8.76
CA SER A 108 32.52 8.98 -8.59
C SER A 108 31.92 9.69 -9.80
N GLN A 109 31.81 9.02 -10.95
CA GLN A 109 31.14 9.56 -12.15
C GLN A 109 29.64 9.72 -11.98
N GLY A 110 29.08 9.19 -10.89
CA GLY A 110 27.64 9.24 -10.59
C GLY A 110 26.84 8.14 -11.28
N LYS A 111 25.54 8.33 -11.37
CA LYS A 111 24.60 7.33 -11.89
C LYS A 111 23.70 7.89 -12.98
N LEU A 112 23.31 7.04 -13.94
CA LEU A 112 22.27 7.31 -14.92
C LEU A 112 20.99 6.56 -14.53
N VAL A 113 19.97 7.29 -14.09
CA VAL A 113 18.67 6.69 -13.80
C VAL A 113 17.98 6.27 -15.08
N VAL A 114 17.76 4.97 -15.22
CA VAL A 114 17.10 4.36 -16.39
C VAL A 114 15.59 4.37 -16.21
N LYS A 115 15.10 3.92 -15.04
CA LYS A 115 13.67 3.85 -14.74
C LYS A 115 13.41 4.08 -13.24
N ARG A 116 12.27 4.70 -12.96
CA ARG A 116 11.66 4.77 -11.62
C ARG A 116 10.24 4.30 -11.71
N GLY A 117 9.80 3.62 -10.68
CA GLY A 117 8.44 3.11 -10.61
C GLY A 117 8.09 2.59 -9.24
N ARG A 118 7.02 1.84 -9.17
CA ARG A 118 6.60 1.11 -7.98
C ARG A 118 6.44 -0.36 -8.31
N LEU A 119 6.74 -1.21 -7.35
CA LEU A 119 6.41 -2.63 -7.45
C LEU A 119 4.89 -2.78 -7.46
N GLY A 120 4.40 -3.51 -8.45
CA GLY A 120 3.00 -3.89 -8.58
C GLY A 120 2.77 -5.28 -8.01
N GLU A 121 2.21 -6.16 -8.84
CA GLU A 121 2.00 -7.56 -8.45
C GLU A 121 3.35 -8.28 -8.32
N VAL A 122 3.53 -8.99 -7.21
CA VAL A 122 4.68 -9.85 -6.96
C VAL A 122 4.18 -11.29 -6.90
N THR A 123 4.63 -12.12 -7.84
CA THR A 123 4.34 -13.55 -7.86
C THR A 123 5.55 -14.35 -7.41
N LEU A 124 5.32 -15.33 -6.55
CA LEU A 124 6.35 -16.22 -6.05
C LEU A 124 6.16 -17.62 -6.65
N ASN A 125 7.20 -18.16 -7.27
CA ASN A 125 7.23 -19.51 -7.79
C ASN A 125 8.48 -20.23 -7.26
N GLN A 126 8.29 -21.07 -6.25
CA GLN A 126 9.38 -21.71 -5.49
C GLN A 126 10.35 -20.68 -4.89
N GLN A 127 11.56 -20.55 -5.42
CA GLN A 127 12.56 -19.60 -4.95
C GLN A 127 12.76 -18.40 -5.92
N LEU A 128 11.93 -18.35 -6.96
CA LEU A 128 11.94 -17.26 -7.92
C LEU A 128 10.73 -16.36 -7.67
N PHE A 129 10.95 -15.06 -7.67
CA PHE A 129 9.85 -14.10 -7.69
C PHE A 129 9.87 -13.30 -8.98
N THR A 130 8.71 -12.98 -9.48
CA THR A 130 8.51 -12.06 -10.58
C THR A 130 7.74 -10.86 -10.06
N ALA A 131 8.30 -9.67 -10.22
CA ALA A 131 7.66 -8.43 -9.79
C ALA A 131 7.37 -7.54 -10.99
N GLU A 132 6.14 -7.08 -11.10
CA GLU A 132 5.77 -6.06 -12.08
C GLU A 132 6.25 -4.69 -11.60
N VAL A 133 6.98 -3.95 -12.44
CA VAL A 133 7.36 -2.57 -12.17
C VAL A 133 6.44 -1.63 -12.94
N ARG A 134 5.61 -0.92 -12.23
CA ARG A 134 4.66 0.05 -12.76
C ARG A 134 5.28 1.44 -12.82
N GLY A 135 5.31 2.00 -14.02
CA GLY A 135 5.81 3.36 -14.24
C GLY A 135 4.90 4.42 -13.62
N LEU A 136 5.43 5.64 -13.47
CA LEU A 136 4.68 6.79 -12.92
C LEU A 136 3.46 7.18 -13.78
N THR A 137 3.42 6.79 -15.05
CA THR A 137 2.29 7.00 -15.96
C THR A 137 1.00 6.33 -15.50
N GLN A 138 1.08 5.28 -14.67
CA GLN A 138 -0.10 4.65 -14.08
C GLN A 138 -0.92 5.61 -13.22
N HIS A 139 -0.25 6.55 -12.52
CA HIS A 139 -0.96 7.57 -11.74
C HIS A 139 -1.76 8.53 -12.63
N LEU A 140 -1.31 8.76 -13.88
CA LEU A 140 -2.01 9.60 -14.84
C LEU A 140 -3.21 8.91 -15.49
N SER A 141 -3.26 7.59 -15.49
CA SER A 141 -4.37 6.80 -16.03
C SER A 141 -5.53 6.62 -15.03
N GLN A 142 -5.36 7.03 -13.77
CA GLN A 142 -6.42 6.93 -12.78
C GLN A 142 -7.50 7.98 -13.02
N THR A 143 -8.75 7.57 -12.89
CA THR A 143 -9.89 8.49 -12.96
C THR A 143 -9.86 9.46 -11.79
N ILE A 144 -9.71 10.75 -12.08
CA ILE A 144 -9.76 11.82 -11.09
C ILE A 144 -11.19 12.34 -11.03
N GLY A 145 -11.78 12.31 -9.86
CA GLY A 145 -13.11 12.84 -9.61
C GLY A 145 -13.86 12.05 -8.56
N GLU A 146 -14.86 12.67 -7.96
CA GLU A 146 -15.73 12.04 -6.98
C GLU A 146 -17.13 11.93 -7.56
N VAL A 147 -17.76 10.77 -7.39
CA VAL A 147 -19.15 10.53 -7.78
C VAL A 147 -20.05 10.83 -6.59
N TYR A 148 -21.21 11.41 -6.83
CA TYR A 148 -22.24 11.53 -5.79
C TYR A 148 -22.65 10.15 -5.29
N SER A 149 -22.60 9.98 -3.96
CA SER A 149 -22.90 8.72 -3.30
C SER A 149 -23.69 8.99 -2.01
N PRO A 150 -24.65 8.14 -1.64
CA PRO A 150 -25.32 8.25 -0.35
C PRO A 150 -24.36 8.04 0.84
N SER A 151 -23.27 7.33 0.63
CA SER A 151 -22.25 7.08 1.65
C SER A 151 -21.21 8.20 1.71
N CYS A 152 -20.66 8.43 2.91
CA CYS A 152 -19.61 9.42 3.13
C CYS A 152 -18.31 9.04 2.44
N ARG A 153 -17.72 9.95 1.64
CA ARG A 153 -16.45 9.75 0.94
C ARG A 153 -15.21 10.07 1.78
N ALA A 154 -15.40 10.74 2.94
CA ALA A 154 -14.28 11.06 3.83
C ALA A 154 -13.81 9.81 4.60
N VAL A 155 -12.52 9.72 4.89
CA VAL A 155 -11.98 8.76 5.84
C VAL A 155 -12.19 9.30 7.25
N LEU A 156 -12.51 8.44 8.20
CA LEU A 156 -12.74 8.87 9.59
C LEU A 156 -11.48 9.54 10.15
N GLY A 157 -11.62 10.80 10.56
CA GLY A 157 -10.52 11.59 11.12
C GLY A 157 -9.67 12.35 10.10
N ASP A 158 -9.91 12.19 8.79
CA ASP A 158 -9.17 12.93 7.75
C ASP A 158 -9.50 14.44 7.74
N ALA A 159 -8.83 15.19 6.88
CA ALA A 159 -9.01 16.63 6.71
C ALA A 159 -10.44 17.02 6.29
N ARG A 160 -11.22 16.11 5.69
CA ARG A 160 -12.61 16.29 5.29
C ARG A 160 -13.58 15.94 6.42
N CYS A 161 -13.35 14.83 7.12
CA CYS A 161 -14.12 14.39 8.27
C CYS A 161 -13.92 15.28 9.49
N LYS A 162 -12.69 15.73 9.77
CA LYS A 162 -12.32 16.59 10.89
C LYS A 162 -12.69 16.07 12.29
N LYS A 163 -13.09 14.82 12.44
CA LYS A 163 -13.41 14.24 13.73
C LYS A 163 -12.14 13.90 14.48
N SER A 164 -11.99 14.39 15.72
CA SER A 164 -10.92 13.95 16.61
C SER A 164 -11.13 12.48 16.98
N LEU A 165 -10.09 11.67 16.84
CA LEU A 165 -10.10 10.24 17.15
C LEU A 165 -9.73 9.92 18.60
N ALA A 166 -9.30 10.90 19.40
CA ALA A 166 -8.79 10.69 20.76
C ALA A 166 -9.75 9.90 21.67
N GLY A 167 -11.07 10.14 21.53
CA GLY A 167 -12.10 9.40 22.28
C GLY A 167 -12.62 8.12 21.60
N PHE A 168 -12.10 7.80 20.42
CA PHE A 168 -12.56 6.70 19.57
C PHE A 168 -11.44 5.69 19.25
N THR A 169 -10.26 5.88 19.84
CA THR A 169 -9.10 5.00 19.69
C THR A 169 -8.78 4.37 21.03
N ILE A 170 -8.59 3.05 21.05
CA ILE A 170 -8.16 2.30 22.22
C ILE A 170 -6.84 1.63 21.90
N THR A 171 -5.87 1.78 22.81
CA THR A 171 -4.59 1.06 22.75
C THR A 171 -4.62 -0.07 23.78
N THR A 172 -4.34 -1.29 23.34
CA THR A 172 -4.37 -2.48 24.19
C THR A 172 -3.49 -3.58 23.61
N THR A 173 -3.52 -4.76 24.21
CA THR A 173 -2.76 -5.94 23.77
C THR A 173 -3.68 -7.12 23.49
N VAL A 174 -3.20 -8.03 22.64
CA VAL A 174 -3.86 -9.30 22.35
C VAL A 174 -3.84 -10.20 23.59
N THR A 175 -5.00 -10.75 23.97
CA THR A 175 -5.12 -11.67 25.12
C THR A 175 -5.30 -13.12 24.70
N ALA A 176 -5.88 -13.39 23.53
CA ALA A 176 -5.98 -14.72 22.94
C ALA A 176 -5.99 -14.64 21.41
N VAL A 177 -5.43 -15.65 20.77
CA VAL A 177 -5.32 -15.74 19.30
C VAL A 177 -6.02 -17.00 18.81
N THR A 178 -6.91 -16.84 17.85
CA THR A 178 -7.57 -17.97 17.18
C THR A 178 -6.90 -18.24 15.81
N SER A 179 -6.53 -17.18 15.09
CA SER A 179 -5.85 -17.26 13.79
C SER A 179 -5.16 -15.93 13.49
N ASN A 180 -4.43 -15.84 12.36
CA ASN A 180 -3.85 -14.58 11.90
C ASN A 180 -4.90 -13.53 11.48
N GLN A 181 -6.18 -13.86 11.54
CA GLN A 181 -7.29 -12.97 11.21
C GLN A 181 -8.19 -12.69 12.42
N THR A 182 -8.20 -13.59 13.43
CA THR A 182 -9.14 -13.53 14.55
C THR A 182 -8.40 -13.61 15.86
N PHE A 183 -8.59 -12.63 16.72
CA PHE A 183 -7.98 -12.56 18.05
C PHE A 183 -8.91 -11.84 19.04
N THR A 184 -8.59 -11.97 20.31
CA THR A 184 -9.36 -11.38 21.41
C THR A 184 -8.50 -10.41 22.21
N ALA A 185 -9.09 -9.32 22.66
CA ALA A 185 -8.51 -8.38 23.61
C ALA A 185 -9.54 -8.10 24.71
N SER A 186 -9.30 -8.62 25.90
CA SER A 186 -10.23 -8.54 27.03
C SER A 186 -10.52 -7.11 27.52
N ALA A 187 -9.65 -6.17 27.21
CA ALA A 187 -9.85 -4.75 27.52
C ALA A 187 -10.90 -4.07 26.62
N LEU A 188 -11.32 -4.69 25.54
CA LEU A 188 -12.34 -4.16 24.64
C LEU A 188 -13.73 -4.57 25.13
N THR A 189 -14.38 -3.71 25.89
CA THR A 189 -15.69 -3.94 26.53
C THR A 189 -16.85 -3.26 25.80
N GLN A 190 -16.60 -2.66 24.63
CA GLN A 190 -17.62 -1.94 23.85
C GLN A 190 -18.68 -2.89 23.32
N ALA A 191 -19.84 -2.34 22.97
CA ALA A 191 -20.94 -3.08 22.37
C ALA A 191 -20.52 -3.76 21.06
N ALA A 192 -21.15 -4.88 20.73
CA ALA A 192 -20.94 -5.55 19.45
C ALA A 192 -21.10 -4.56 18.28
N GLY A 193 -20.26 -4.70 17.27
CA GLY A 193 -20.22 -3.81 16.11
C GLY A 193 -19.50 -2.47 16.32
N TYR A 194 -19.09 -2.11 17.56
CA TYR A 194 -18.49 -0.79 17.80
C TYR A 194 -17.24 -0.52 16.95
N PHE A 195 -16.39 -1.52 16.74
CA PHE A 195 -15.17 -1.42 15.92
C PHE A 195 -15.34 -1.95 14.50
N THR A 196 -16.49 -2.53 14.15
CA THR A 196 -16.76 -3.03 12.79
C THR A 196 -16.67 -1.89 11.75
N GLY A 197 -15.87 -2.07 10.70
CA GLY A 197 -15.51 -1.01 9.74
C GLY A 197 -14.55 0.02 10.31
N GLY A 198 -13.87 -0.30 11.41
CA GLY A 198 -12.74 0.46 11.94
C GLY A 198 -11.41 -0.12 11.49
N GLU A 199 -10.33 0.35 12.07
CA GLU A 199 -8.96 -0.03 11.71
C GLU A 199 -8.16 -0.44 12.94
N VAL A 200 -7.41 -1.53 12.83
CA VAL A 200 -6.36 -1.93 13.78
C VAL A 200 -5.02 -1.46 13.23
N GLU A 201 -4.22 -0.81 14.06
CA GLU A 201 -2.82 -0.46 13.81
C GLU A 201 -1.96 -1.18 14.86
N TRP A 202 -1.08 -2.06 14.42
CA TRP A 202 -0.17 -2.78 15.30
C TRP A 202 0.93 -1.85 15.80
N THR A 203 1.25 -1.91 17.08
CA THR A 203 2.25 -1.06 17.75
C THR A 203 3.41 -1.86 18.33
N SER A 204 3.35 -3.17 18.26
CA SER A 204 4.44 -4.09 18.60
C SER A 204 4.18 -5.50 18.04
N GLY A 205 5.18 -6.38 18.10
CA GLY A 205 5.10 -7.74 17.60
C GLY A 205 5.50 -7.85 16.12
N ASN A 206 5.22 -9.01 15.52
CA ASN A 206 5.65 -9.31 14.14
C ASN A 206 4.97 -8.42 13.08
N ASN A 207 3.83 -7.83 13.41
CA ASN A 207 3.05 -6.98 12.52
C ASN A 207 3.19 -5.48 12.84
N ASP A 208 4.18 -5.07 13.62
CA ASP A 208 4.39 -3.67 14.02
C ASP A 208 4.33 -2.71 12.83
N GLY A 209 3.66 -1.55 13.03
CA GLY A 209 3.43 -0.52 12.00
C GLY A 209 2.37 -0.87 10.95
N ARG A 210 1.84 -2.09 10.92
CA ARG A 210 0.85 -2.52 9.93
C ARG A 210 -0.56 -2.17 10.37
N ARG A 211 -1.44 -2.03 9.38
CA ARG A 211 -2.84 -1.72 9.57
C ARG A 211 -3.72 -2.73 8.87
N MET A 212 -4.88 -2.99 9.46
CA MET A 212 -5.92 -3.84 8.86
C MET A 212 -7.30 -3.41 9.31
N GLU A 213 -8.24 -3.42 8.39
CA GLU A 213 -9.64 -3.11 8.68
C GLU A 213 -10.27 -4.21 9.54
N VAL A 214 -11.16 -3.80 10.44
CA VAL A 214 -11.96 -4.69 11.28
C VAL A 214 -13.24 -5.07 10.54
N LYS A 215 -13.35 -6.33 10.16
CA LYS A 215 -14.55 -6.88 9.53
C LYS A 215 -15.69 -7.03 10.53
N GLU A 216 -15.40 -7.52 11.74
CA GLU A 216 -16.38 -7.79 12.76
C GLU A 216 -15.79 -7.61 14.16
N PHE A 217 -16.59 -7.10 15.07
CA PHE A 217 -16.26 -7.00 16.49
C PHE A 217 -17.44 -7.47 17.36
N ALA A 218 -17.18 -8.41 18.25
CA ALA A 218 -18.16 -8.86 19.25
C ALA A 218 -17.46 -9.39 20.50
N SER A 219 -17.92 -8.99 21.68
CA SER A 219 -17.46 -9.54 22.97
C SER A 219 -15.94 -9.56 23.17
N GLY A 220 -15.27 -8.49 22.77
CA GLY A 220 -13.81 -8.37 22.85
C GLY A 220 -13.04 -9.11 21.76
N GLN A 221 -13.70 -9.86 20.88
CA GLN A 221 -13.09 -10.52 19.73
C GLN A 221 -13.15 -9.61 18.51
N LEU A 222 -12.02 -9.54 17.83
CA LEU A 222 -11.83 -8.84 16.56
C LEU A 222 -11.62 -9.86 15.44
N VAL A 223 -12.34 -9.69 14.34
CA VAL A 223 -12.10 -10.39 13.07
C VAL A 223 -11.65 -9.34 12.07
N LEU A 224 -10.44 -9.48 11.53
CA LEU A 224 -9.90 -8.60 10.53
C LEU A 224 -10.49 -8.86 9.15
N ALA A 225 -10.44 -7.90 8.24
CA ALA A 225 -10.92 -8.05 6.88
C ALA A 225 -10.13 -9.12 6.11
N LEU A 226 -8.81 -9.13 6.29
CA LEU A 226 -7.88 -10.12 5.73
C LEU A 226 -6.97 -10.66 6.84
N PRO A 227 -6.42 -11.87 6.69
CA PRO A 227 -5.42 -12.38 7.60
C PRO A 227 -4.16 -11.52 7.53
N MET A 228 -3.50 -11.33 8.67
CA MET A 228 -2.20 -10.67 8.72
C MET A 228 -1.13 -11.55 8.07
N GLY A 229 -0.20 -10.94 7.38
CA GLY A 229 0.89 -11.65 6.71
C GLY A 229 1.86 -12.34 7.66
N LYS A 230 1.98 -11.84 8.89
CA LYS A 230 2.79 -12.48 9.95
C LYS A 230 1.89 -12.92 11.10
N SER A 231 2.36 -13.92 11.88
CA SER A 231 1.59 -14.48 13.00
C SER A 231 1.31 -13.41 14.06
N ILE A 232 0.06 -13.37 14.51
CA ILE A 232 -0.37 -12.61 15.68
C ILE A 232 -0.04 -13.43 16.93
N GLN A 233 0.50 -12.78 17.96
CA GLN A 233 0.86 -13.43 19.22
C GLN A 233 0.15 -12.78 20.41
N VAL A 234 -0.04 -13.56 21.47
CA VAL A 234 -0.53 -13.02 22.74
C VAL A 234 0.50 -12.03 23.28
N GLY A 235 0.04 -10.85 23.68
CA GLY A 235 0.90 -9.75 24.12
C GLY A 235 1.24 -8.72 23.05
N ASP A 236 0.98 -9.00 21.76
CA ASP A 236 1.16 -8.00 20.69
C ASP A 236 0.31 -6.77 20.98
N GLY A 237 0.93 -5.60 20.91
CA GLY A 237 0.28 -4.31 21.11
C GLY A 237 -0.41 -3.82 19.85
N PHE A 238 -1.58 -3.21 20.02
CA PHE A 238 -2.26 -2.57 18.91
C PHE A 238 -3.13 -1.40 19.36
N LYS A 239 -3.44 -0.51 18.42
CA LYS A 239 -4.49 0.50 18.53
C LYS A 239 -5.66 0.07 17.66
N VAL A 240 -6.88 0.24 18.15
CA VAL A 240 -8.09 0.05 17.36
C VAL A 240 -8.93 1.31 17.34
N ILE A 241 -9.39 1.70 16.17
CA ILE A 241 -10.23 2.88 15.95
C ILE A 241 -11.66 2.42 15.75
N ALA A 242 -12.61 3.13 16.37
CA ALA A 242 -14.03 2.86 16.24
C ALA A 242 -14.47 2.84 14.77
N GLY A 243 -15.32 1.88 14.42
CA GLY A 243 -15.81 1.71 13.06
C GLY A 243 -16.72 2.83 12.57
N CYS A 244 -16.62 3.18 11.29
CA CYS A 244 -17.51 4.12 10.61
C CYS A 244 -18.07 3.46 9.35
N ASP A 245 -19.37 3.17 9.35
CA ASP A 245 -20.08 2.55 8.23
C ASP A 245 -20.40 3.53 7.09
N LYS A 246 -19.87 4.77 7.17
CA LYS A 246 -20.06 5.85 6.19
C LYS A 246 -21.51 6.31 6.02
N THR A 247 -22.42 5.92 6.90
CA THR A 247 -23.82 6.37 6.87
C THR A 247 -24.00 7.72 7.57
N ARG A 248 -25.04 8.46 7.15
CA ARG A 248 -25.43 9.75 7.79
C ARG A 248 -25.81 9.52 9.25
N GLU A 249 -26.49 8.41 9.55
CA GLU A 249 -26.96 8.11 10.91
C GLU A 249 -25.80 7.85 11.87
N THR A 250 -24.85 7.02 11.51
CA THR A 250 -23.64 6.78 12.31
C THR A 250 -22.81 8.05 12.51
N CYS A 251 -22.69 8.88 11.45
CA CYS A 251 -22.02 10.17 11.55
C CYS A 251 -22.69 11.11 12.56
N ARG A 252 -24.02 11.10 12.62
CA ARG A 252 -24.83 11.91 13.57
C ARG A 252 -24.75 11.37 14.98
N THR A 253 -25.09 10.09 15.17
CA THR A 253 -25.33 9.50 16.51
C THR A 253 -24.04 9.10 17.19
N LYS A 254 -23.17 8.33 16.51
CA LYS A 254 -21.92 7.82 17.10
C LYS A 254 -20.84 8.90 17.17
N PHE A 255 -20.66 9.68 16.11
CA PHE A 255 -19.57 10.64 16.02
C PHE A 255 -19.97 12.09 16.27
N SER A 256 -21.28 12.42 16.31
CA SER A 256 -21.77 13.82 16.43
C SER A 256 -21.08 14.77 15.45
N ASN A 257 -20.92 14.35 14.18
CA ASN A 257 -20.10 15.02 13.18
C ASN A 257 -20.83 15.28 11.85
N ILE A 258 -22.14 15.42 11.90
CA ILE A 258 -23.00 15.54 10.70
C ILE A 258 -22.62 16.71 9.79
N LEU A 259 -22.08 17.82 10.35
CA LEU A 259 -21.66 18.99 9.58
C LEU A 259 -20.49 18.71 8.62
N ASN A 260 -19.71 17.68 8.91
CA ASN A 260 -18.60 17.23 8.06
C ASN A 260 -18.93 15.96 7.27
N PHE A 261 -20.19 15.54 7.26
CA PHE A 261 -20.62 14.43 6.41
C PHE A 261 -20.44 14.76 4.93
N ARG A 262 -19.86 13.85 4.17
CA ARG A 262 -19.49 14.02 2.75
C ARG A 262 -20.15 12.97 1.86
N GLY A 263 -21.41 12.71 2.09
CA GLY A 263 -22.27 11.90 1.26
C GLY A 263 -23.54 12.65 0.91
N GLU A 264 -24.22 12.25 -0.12
CA GLU A 264 -25.43 12.86 -0.66
C GLU A 264 -26.59 11.84 -0.67
N PRO A 265 -27.12 11.42 0.51
CA PRO A 265 -28.18 10.40 0.58
C PRO A 265 -29.53 10.85 0.01
N ASP A 266 -29.70 12.15 -0.19
CA ASP A 266 -30.96 12.73 -0.70
C ASP A 266 -30.94 12.93 -2.24
N VAL A 267 -29.81 12.62 -2.91
CA VAL A 267 -29.73 12.68 -4.38
C VAL A 267 -30.50 11.49 -4.95
N PRO A 268 -31.47 11.73 -5.86
CA PRO A 268 -32.26 10.68 -6.48
C PRO A 268 -31.38 9.66 -7.22
N GLY A 269 -31.60 8.38 -6.98
CA GLY A 269 -30.99 7.31 -7.76
C GLY A 269 -31.54 7.23 -9.19
N VAL A 270 -30.87 6.44 -10.05
CA VAL A 270 -31.28 6.22 -11.44
C VAL A 270 -32.73 5.75 -11.52
N ASP A 271 -33.18 4.92 -10.60
CA ASP A 271 -34.55 4.40 -10.54
C ASP A 271 -35.60 5.51 -10.36
N GLN A 272 -35.30 6.55 -9.58
CA GLN A 272 -36.16 7.69 -9.39
C GLN A 272 -36.18 8.64 -10.60
N LEU A 273 -35.07 8.75 -11.33
CA LEU A 273 -34.99 9.54 -12.56
C LEU A 273 -35.80 8.93 -13.69
N LEU A 274 -36.00 7.61 -13.69
CA LEU A 274 -36.83 6.89 -14.68
C LEU A 274 -38.32 6.83 -14.33
N MET A 275 -38.70 7.25 -13.09
CA MET A 275 -40.12 7.32 -12.70
C MET A 275 -40.83 8.49 -13.36
N THR A 276 -41.95 8.22 -14.01
CA THR A 276 -42.84 9.26 -14.53
C THR A 276 -43.57 9.97 -13.39
N ALA A 277 -43.93 11.23 -13.58
CA ALA A 277 -44.60 12.07 -12.57
C ALA A 277 -45.84 11.42 -11.94
N GLY A 278 -46.53 10.51 -12.63
CA GLY A 278 -47.68 9.76 -12.11
C GLY A 278 -47.35 8.59 -11.17
N THR A 279 -46.11 8.15 -11.15
CA THR A 279 -45.65 7.07 -10.23
C THR A 279 -45.02 7.60 -8.95
N MET A 280 -44.59 8.85 -8.92
CA MET A 280 -43.98 9.46 -7.71
C MET A 280 -44.99 9.69 -6.57
N ASP A 281 -46.27 9.84 -6.87
CA ASP A 281 -47.29 10.18 -5.87
C ASP A 281 -47.87 8.97 -5.09
N LYS A 282 -47.49 7.72 -5.48
CA LYS A 282 -48.02 6.51 -4.81
C LYS A 282 -47.09 5.97 -3.69
N GLY A 283 -45.89 6.49 -3.55
CA GLY A 283 -44.92 5.98 -2.56
C GLY A 283 -45.01 6.62 -1.16
N ASN A 284 -45.70 7.73 -0.98
CA ASN A 284 -45.63 8.52 0.25
C ASN A 284 -46.96 8.57 1.05
N ARG A 285 -47.89 7.60 0.87
CA ARG A 285 -49.18 7.58 1.58
C ARG A 285 -49.30 6.46 2.63
N ASN A 286 -48.27 5.84 3.08
CA ASN A 286 -48.34 4.91 4.21
C ASN A 286 -47.21 5.18 5.20
N GLY A 287 -47.58 5.81 6.31
CA GLY A 287 -46.93 5.74 7.61
C GLY A 287 -46.21 6.95 8.09
#